data_45d45d9a49bfbf78113ff54958c4da32
#
_entry.id   45d45d9a49bfbf78113ff54958c4da32
#
_cell.length_a   1.000
_cell.length_b   1.000
_cell.length_c   1.000
_cell.angle_alpha   90.00
_cell.angle_beta   90.00
_cell.angle_gamma   90.00
#
_symmetry.space_group_name_H-M   'P 1'
#
loop_
_entity.id
_entity.type
_entity.pdbx_description
1 polymer ?
#
loop_
_entity_poly.entity_id
_entity_poly.type
_entity_poly.pdbx_seq_one_letter_code
_entity_poly.pdbx_strand_id
1 'polypeptide(L)'
;MKLLALIAFTSAATLACAVNIPLTQEELVRRTQELYDAVAFANQAPWKKYFADDCIFADEKGRVFDKSKLVADITPLPVGYSGTIKIENAQSRIIGNTAILSYDADETETIFGQKLKARYHVTDTWLRRNDNWQIIASQAHRYYEDPAIGTADRKKFADYIGTYELAPGQTRSIIAEGDRLFVERNGKKEQLLPETSEIFFRKGIEGRILFRYASTGKVDTLIDRRNNEDVIWRKTTESKK
;
A
#
# COMPACT_ATOMS: atom_id res chain seq x y z
N MET A 1 24.02 82.89 20.02
CA MET A 1 22.74 82.26 19.61
C MET A 1 23.05 81.11 18.74
N LYS A 2 22.91 79.88 19.30
CA LYS A 2 23.07 78.64 18.52
C LYS A 2 21.69 78.06 18.26
N LEU A 3 21.30 77.93 16.98
CA LEU A 3 20.07 77.37 16.53
C LEU A 3 20.24 75.86 16.45
N LEU A 4 19.52 75.13 17.30
CA LEU A 4 19.38 73.64 17.20
C LEU A 4 18.26 73.27 16.21
N ALA A 5 18.64 72.65 15.13
CA ALA A 5 17.66 72.05 14.20
C ALA A 5 17.30 70.62 14.67
N LEU A 6 16.01 70.43 14.99
CA LEU A 6 15.44 69.14 15.38
C LEU A 6 15.03 68.39 14.11
N ILE A 7 15.75 67.34 13.76
CA ILE A 7 15.37 66.46 12.63
C ILE A 7 14.45 65.37 13.18
N ALA A 8 13.18 65.43 12.83
CA ALA A 8 12.20 64.37 13.12
C ALA A 8 12.34 63.24 12.09
N PHE A 9 12.81 62.07 12.56
CA PHE A 9 12.78 60.84 11.77
C PHE A 9 11.37 60.23 11.82
N THR A 10 10.61 60.33 10.75
CA THR A 10 9.36 59.59 10.59
C THR A 10 9.68 58.18 10.09
N SER A 11 9.60 57.21 10.99
CA SER A 11 9.73 55.78 10.68
C SER A 11 8.43 55.30 9.98
N ALA A 12 8.48 55.14 8.67
CA ALA A 12 7.37 54.49 7.91
C ALA A 12 7.44 53.00 8.14
N ALA A 13 6.56 52.50 9.01
CA ALA A 13 6.35 51.07 9.14
C ALA A 13 5.63 50.54 7.90
N THR A 14 6.36 49.86 6.99
CA THR A 14 5.78 49.11 5.90
C THR A 14 5.10 47.88 6.50
N LEU A 15 3.76 47.91 6.57
CA LEU A 15 2.96 46.68 6.76
C LEU A 15 3.18 45.78 5.52
N ALA A 16 4.00 44.76 5.68
CA ALA A 16 4.07 43.68 4.71
C ALA A 16 2.73 42.92 4.84
N CYS A 17 1.79 43.18 3.93
CA CYS A 17 0.62 42.30 3.73
C CYS A 17 1.16 40.93 3.34
N ALA A 18 1.07 39.97 4.24
CA ALA A 18 1.31 38.58 3.90
C ALA A 18 0.29 38.20 2.80
N VAL A 19 0.79 38.00 1.58
CA VAL A 19 -0.01 37.48 0.49
C VAL A 19 -0.46 36.08 0.90
N ASN A 20 -1.73 35.96 1.23
CA ASN A 20 -2.34 34.68 1.58
C ASN A 20 -2.48 33.86 0.28
N ILE A 21 -1.39 33.15 -0.10
CA ILE A 21 -1.41 32.25 -1.25
C ILE A 21 -2.36 31.10 -0.91
N PRO A 22 -3.46 30.93 -1.66
CA PRO A 22 -4.38 29.82 -1.41
C PRO A 22 -3.66 28.50 -1.60
N LEU A 23 -3.95 27.53 -0.72
CA LEU A 23 -3.44 26.18 -0.88
C LEU A 23 -4.04 25.57 -2.16
N THR A 24 -3.20 24.98 -2.99
CA THR A 24 -3.62 24.29 -4.22
C THR A 24 -3.28 22.81 -4.16
N GLN A 25 -3.82 22.01 -5.09
CA GLN A 25 -3.44 20.60 -5.21
C GLN A 25 -1.95 20.44 -5.50
N GLU A 26 -1.40 21.25 -6.38
CA GLU A 26 0.02 21.23 -6.74
C GLU A 26 0.91 21.48 -5.52
N GLU A 27 0.51 22.42 -4.66
CA GLU A 27 1.25 22.72 -3.43
C GLU A 27 1.14 21.58 -2.41
N LEU A 28 -0.03 20.93 -2.29
CA LEU A 28 -0.20 19.74 -1.46
C LEU A 28 0.69 18.59 -1.96
N VAL A 29 0.66 18.30 -3.26
CA VAL A 29 1.51 17.27 -3.88
C VAL A 29 2.99 17.58 -3.68
N ARG A 30 3.41 18.83 -3.88
CA ARG A 30 4.80 19.24 -3.68
C ARG A 30 5.26 19.01 -2.24
N ARG A 31 4.45 19.40 -1.24
CA ARG A 31 4.76 19.19 0.19
C ARG A 31 4.81 17.70 0.54
N THR A 32 3.90 16.92 -0.01
CA THR A 32 3.86 15.47 0.21
C THR A 32 5.07 14.80 -0.46
N GLN A 33 5.45 15.21 -1.67
CA GLN A 33 6.67 14.70 -2.31
C GLN A 33 7.94 15.06 -1.50
N GLU A 34 8.02 16.28 -0.94
CA GLU A 34 9.11 16.71 -0.05
C GLU A 34 9.23 15.80 1.19
N LEU A 35 8.11 15.31 1.74
CA LEU A 35 8.14 14.32 2.84
C LEU A 35 8.81 13.01 2.40
N TYR A 36 8.40 12.47 1.26
CA TYR A 36 8.93 11.18 0.78
C TYR A 36 10.38 11.28 0.29
N ASP A 37 10.74 12.37 -0.37
CA ASP A 37 12.13 12.61 -0.80
C ASP A 37 13.08 12.68 0.41
N ALA A 38 12.58 13.17 1.54
CA ALA A 38 13.36 13.32 2.78
C ALA A 38 13.71 11.98 3.44
N VAL A 39 12.93 10.89 3.18
CA VAL A 39 13.12 9.58 3.80
C VAL A 39 14.48 8.98 3.43
N ALA A 40 14.83 8.98 2.16
CA ALA A 40 16.09 8.38 1.67
C ALA A 40 17.34 9.03 2.29
N PHE A 41 17.24 10.29 2.73
CA PHE A 41 18.33 11.07 3.32
C PHE A 41 18.26 11.17 4.85
N ALA A 42 17.34 10.45 5.50
CA ALA A 42 17.07 10.56 6.93
C ALA A 42 16.78 12.01 7.40
N ASN A 43 16.23 12.83 6.51
CA ASN A 43 15.92 14.23 6.81
C ASN A 43 14.57 14.34 7.52
N GLN A 44 14.60 14.52 8.82
CA GLN A 44 13.41 14.65 9.65
C GLN A 44 12.69 16.00 9.52
N ALA A 45 13.31 17.03 8.91
CA ALA A 45 12.78 18.39 8.94
C ALA A 45 11.41 18.55 8.26
N PRO A 46 11.12 18.00 7.05
CA PRO A 46 9.80 18.06 6.46
C PRO A 46 8.72 17.37 7.31
N TRP A 47 9.05 16.23 7.92
CA TRP A 47 8.14 15.47 8.79
C TRP A 47 7.78 16.25 10.04
N LYS A 48 8.76 16.90 10.69
CA LYS A 48 8.52 17.82 11.82
C LYS A 48 7.67 19.02 11.43
N LYS A 49 7.86 19.55 10.22
CA LYS A 49 7.16 20.73 9.70
C LYS A 49 5.71 20.45 9.33
N TYR A 50 5.47 19.38 8.58
CA TYR A 50 4.16 19.15 7.95
C TYR A 50 3.22 18.31 8.78
N PHE A 51 3.67 17.46 9.69
CA PHE A 51 2.79 16.76 10.61
C PHE A 51 2.47 17.60 11.84
N ALA A 52 1.21 17.64 12.24
CA ALA A 52 0.77 18.26 13.48
C ALA A 52 1.20 17.42 14.69
N ASP A 53 1.36 18.04 15.85
CA ASP A 53 1.78 17.34 17.08
C ASP A 53 0.71 16.34 17.55
N ASP A 54 -0.56 16.64 17.25
CA ASP A 54 -1.73 15.81 17.55
C ASP A 54 -2.18 14.93 16.37
N CYS A 55 -1.29 14.65 15.41
CA CYS A 55 -1.64 13.83 14.25
C CYS A 55 -1.86 12.35 14.61
N ILE A 56 -2.71 11.71 13.81
CA ILE A 56 -2.90 10.26 13.81
C ILE A 56 -2.42 9.72 12.46
N PHE A 57 -1.42 8.88 12.47
CA PHE A 57 -0.92 8.19 11.27
C PHE A 57 -1.19 6.69 11.39
N ALA A 58 -1.82 6.10 10.38
CA ALA A 58 -1.97 4.65 10.25
C ALA A 58 -1.18 4.16 9.04
N ASP A 59 -0.25 3.25 9.26
CA ASP A 59 0.53 2.65 8.19
C ASP A 59 -0.24 1.55 7.42
N GLU A 60 0.39 0.98 6.41
CA GLU A 60 -0.17 -0.06 5.54
C GLU A 60 -0.49 -1.39 6.27
N LYS A 61 -0.03 -1.54 7.50
CA LYS A 61 -0.29 -2.70 8.39
C LYS A 61 -1.34 -2.39 9.46
N GLY A 62 -1.92 -1.18 9.43
CA GLY A 62 -2.88 -0.73 10.42
C GLY A 62 -2.27 -0.37 11.78
N ARG A 63 -0.95 -0.19 11.86
CA ARG A 63 -0.30 0.30 13.08
C ARG A 63 -0.46 1.80 13.18
N VAL A 64 -0.82 2.29 14.35
CA VAL A 64 -1.06 3.71 14.59
C VAL A 64 0.13 4.35 15.30
N PHE A 65 0.57 5.49 14.79
CA PHE A 65 1.71 6.26 15.28
C PHE A 65 1.33 7.71 15.52
N ASP A 66 1.95 8.31 16.51
CA ASP A 66 2.01 9.76 16.70
C ASP A 66 3.18 10.39 15.92
N LYS A 67 3.24 11.73 15.89
CA LYS A 67 4.31 12.47 15.24
C LYS A 67 5.71 12.10 15.77
N SER A 68 5.82 11.91 17.08
CA SER A 68 7.12 11.60 17.72
C SER A 68 7.70 10.31 17.15
N LYS A 69 6.87 9.27 17.08
CA LYS A 69 7.26 7.96 16.51
C LYS A 69 7.55 8.07 15.02
N LEU A 70 6.70 8.76 14.26
CA LEU A 70 6.90 8.98 12.82
C LEU A 70 8.24 9.63 12.52
N VAL A 71 8.56 10.71 13.24
CA VAL A 71 9.83 11.42 13.06
C VAL A 71 11.03 10.57 13.49
N ALA A 72 10.89 9.82 14.59
CA ALA A 72 11.96 8.95 15.07
C ALA A 72 12.30 7.81 14.10
N ASP A 73 11.32 7.36 13.31
CA ASP A 73 11.51 6.29 12.33
C ASP A 73 12.22 6.77 11.04
N ILE A 74 12.31 8.09 10.82
CA ILE A 74 13.11 8.64 9.72
C ILE A 74 14.60 8.56 10.09
N THR A 75 15.19 7.43 9.74
CA THR A 75 16.59 7.08 10.03
C THR A 75 17.36 6.79 8.76
N PRO A 76 18.70 6.83 8.76
CA PRO A 76 19.48 6.46 7.60
C PRO A 76 19.15 5.05 7.11
N LEU A 77 19.02 4.90 5.79
CA LEU A 77 18.85 3.59 5.20
C LEU A 77 20.06 2.70 5.53
N PRO A 78 19.85 1.40 5.77
CA PRO A 78 20.95 0.46 5.97
C PRO A 78 21.92 0.44 4.78
N VAL A 79 23.17 0.07 5.03
CA VAL A 79 24.15 -0.11 3.95
C VAL A 79 23.63 -1.13 2.93
N GLY A 80 23.71 -0.80 1.65
CA GLY A 80 23.21 -1.63 0.55
C GLY A 80 21.75 -1.40 0.20
N TYR A 81 21.07 -0.47 0.90
CA TYR A 81 19.69 -0.05 0.62
C TYR A 81 19.67 1.31 -0.05
N SER A 82 18.78 1.46 -1.00
CA SER A 82 18.41 2.74 -1.60
C SER A 82 16.96 2.66 -2.11
N GLY A 83 16.30 3.80 -2.23
CA GLY A 83 14.92 3.82 -2.69
C GLY A 83 14.41 5.21 -3.00
N THR A 84 13.27 5.26 -3.68
CA THR A 84 12.51 6.46 -3.96
C THR A 84 11.02 6.17 -3.86
N ILE A 85 10.25 7.16 -3.46
CA ILE A 85 8.78 7.10 -3.45
C ILE A 85 8.29 8.29 -4.28
N LYS A 86 7.44 8.02 -5.28
CA LYS A 86 6.85 9.04 -6.15
C LYS A 86 5.37 9.13 -5.92
N ILE A 87 4.87 10.37 -5.89
CA ILE A 87 3.43 10.66 -5.79
C ILE A 87 2.84 10.66 -7.20
N GLU A 88 1.79 9.86 -7.38
CA GLU A 88 1.03 9.76 -8.63
C GLU A 88 -0.48 9.82 -8.36
N ASN A 89 -1.27 10.07 -9.39
CA ASN A 89 -2.74 10.03 -9.36
C ASN A 89 -3.38 10.87 -8.24
N ALA A 90 -2.76 12.00 -7.89
CA ALA A 90 -3.20 12.84 -6.80
C ALA A 90 -4.53 13.55 -7.11
N GLN A 91 -5.44 13.53 -6.15
CA GLN A 91 -6.69 14.27 -6.14
C GLN A 91 -6.87 14.98 -4.81
N SER A 92 -7.39 16.19 -4.82
CA SER A 92 -7.62 16.95 -3.59
C SER A 92 -9.02 17.53 -3.48
N ARG A 93 -9.43 17.82 -2.25
CA ARG A 93 -10.59 18.63 -1.90
C ARG A 93 -10.20 19.61 -0.83
N ILE A 94 -10.39 20.90 -1.07
CA ILE A 94 -10.05 21.96 -0.15
C ILE A 94 -11.35 22.66 0.25
N ILE A 95 -11.67 22.65 1.55
CA ILE A 95 -12.91 23.20 2.11
C ILE A 95 -12.54 24.03 3.35
N GLY A 96 -12.58 25.35 3.22
CA GLY A 96 -12.20 26.26 4.30
C GLY A 96 -10.76 26.00 4.80
N ASN A 97 -10.64 25.61 6.05
CA ASN A 97 -9.36 25.31 6.70
C ASN A 97 -8.95 23.82 6.63
N THR A 98 -9.68 23.02 5.86
CA THR A 98 -9.41 21.58 5.73
C THR A 98 -9.10 21.25 4.28
N ALA A 99 -8.09 20.41 4.05
CA ALA A 99 -7.83 19.82 2.75
C ALA A 99 -7.65 18.31 2.90
N ILE A 100 -8.19 17.56 1.93
CA ILE A 100 -7.96 16.12 1.79
C ILE A 100 -7.14 15.94 0.52
N LEU A 101 -6.05 15.20 0.62
CA LEU A 101 -5.22 14.77 -0.49
C LEU A 101 -5.22 13.25 -0.54
N SER A 102 -5.71 12.69 -1.65
CA SER A 102 -5.71 11.26 -1.94
C SER A 102 -4.75 11.02 -3.10
N TYR A 103 -3.84 10.06 -2.98
CA TYR A 103 -2.79 9.83 -3.97
C TYR A 103 -2.25 8.41 -3.90
N ASP A 104 -1.53 8.02 -4.96
CA ASP A 104 -0.73 6.81 -4.98
C ASP A 104 0.73 7.17 -4.66
N ALA A 105 1.37 6.34 -3.84
CA ALA A 105 2.79 6.41 -3.53
C ALA A 105 3.48 5.17 -4.14
N ASP A 106 4.20 5.37 -5.25
CA ASP A 106 4.93 4.33 -5.95
C ASP A 106 6.36 4.26 -5.42
N GLU A 107 6.65 3.20 -4.67
CA GLU A 107 7.94 2.92 -4.07
C GLU A 107 8.79 2.03 -4.97
N THR A 108 10.04 2.42 -5.16
CA THR A 108 11.08 1.58 -5.75
C THR A 108 12.21 1.48 -4.74
N GLU A 109 12.53 0.27 -4.34
CA GLU A 109 13.62 -0.03 -3.41
C GLU A 109 14.68 -0.90 -4.07
N THR A 110 15.93 -0.73 -3.69
CA THR A 110 17.03 -1.60 -4.08
C THR A 110 17.73 -2.10 -2.81
N ILE A 111 17.81 -3.41 -2.66
CA ILE A 111 18.45 -4.10 -1.53
C ILE A 111 19.58 -4.94 -2.09
N PHE A 112 20.84 -4.54 -1.84
CA PHE A 112 22.02 -5.21 -2.39
C PHE A 112 21.91 -5.53 -3.89
N GLY A 113 21.40 -4.56 -4.68
CA GLY A 113 21.23 -4.69 -6.13
C GLY A 113 19.93 -5.35 -6.58
N GLN A 114 19.15 -5.94 -5.69
CA GLN A 114 17.85 -6.50 -5.99
C GLN A 114 16.77 -5.40 -5.95
N LYS A 115 15.99 -5.29 -7.01
CA LYS A 115 14.94 -4.27 -7.16
C LYS A 115 13.61 -4.79 -6.64
N LEU A 116 12.98 -4.02 -5.77
CA LEU A 116 11.66 -4.25 -5.22
C LEU A 116 10.75 -3.08 -5.62
N LYS A 117 9.48 -3.34 -5.74
CA LYS A 117 8.44 -2.34 -5.96
C LYS A 117 7.30 -2.57 -5.00
N ALA A 118 6.75 -1.48 -4.50
CA ALA A 118 5.50 -1.49 -3.75
C ALA A 118 4.68 -0.26 -4.16
N ARG A 119 3.37 -0.38 -4.07
CA ARG A 119 2.44 0.71 -4.32
C ARG A 119 1.47 0.83 -3.18
N TYR A 120 1.24 2.07 -2.76
CA TYR A 120 0.34 2.38 -1.67
C TYR A 120 -0.69 3.39 -2.14
N HIS A 121 -1.91 3.29 -1.64
CA HIS A 121 -2.90 4.36 -1.68
C HIS A 121 -2.88 5.08 -0.34
N VAL A 122 -2.73 6.39 -0.37
CA VAL A 122 -2.63 7.20 0.84
C VAL A 122 -3.68 8.31 0.82
N THR A 123 -4.26 8.57 1.97
CA THR A 123 -5.15 9.71 2.16
C THR A 123 -4.67 10.53 3.34
N ASP A 124 -4.31 11.79 3.07
CA ASP A 124 -3.91 12.77 4.07
C ASP A 124 -5.02 13.78 4.31
N THR A 125 -5.27 14.08 5.57
CA THR A 125 -6.11 15.20 5.98
C THR A 125 -5.23 16.31 6.53
N TRP A 126 -5.26 17.45 5.85
CA TRP A 126 -4.55 18.66 6.21
C TRP A 126 -5.50 19.64 6.89
N LEU A 127 -5.02 20.28 7.94
CA LEU A 127 -5.76 21.33 8.65
C LEU A 127 -4.90 22.60 8.75
N ARG A 128 -5.51 23.75 8.48
CA ARG A 128 -4.88 25.06 8.65
C ARG A 128 -5.11 25.56 10.08
N ARG A 129 -4.02 25.73 10.84
CA ARG A 129 -3.99 26.33 12.17
C ARG A 129 -2.93 27.43 12.19
N ASN A 130 -3.29 28.62 12.63
CA ASN A 130 -2.35 29.76 12.72
C ASN A 130 -1.54 29.97 11.42
N ASP A 131 -2.24 29.97 10.28
CA ASP A 131 -1.69 30.11 8.92
C ASP A 131 -0.77 28.98 8.45
N ASN A 132 -0.61 27.91 9.23
CA ASN A 132 0.13 26.73 8.86
C ASN A 132 -0.79 25.57 8.48
N TRP A 133 -0.54 24.96 7.33
CA TRP A 133 -1.18 23.73 6.92
C TRP A 133 -0.36 22.54 7.41
N GLN A 134 -0.99 21.67 8.21
CA GLN A 134 -0.36 20.48 8.76
C GLN A 134 -1.26 19.26 8.59
N ILE A 135 -0.65 18.08 8.42
CA ILE A 135 -1.34 16.79 8.37
C ILE A 135 -1.77 16.44 9.79
N ILE A 136 -3.08 16.27 9.99
CA ILE A 136 -3.69 15.85 11.25
C ILE A 136 -4.06 14.37 11.24
N ALA A 137 -4.27 13.80 10.05
CA ALA A 137 -4.51 12.37 9.88
C ALA A 137 -3.92 11.90 8.55
N SER A 138 -3.35 10.71 8.54
CA SER A 138 -2.85 10.05 7.35
C SER A 138 -3.10 8.55 7.46
N GLN A 139 -3.52 7.93 6.36
CA GLN A 139 -3.74 6.49 6.29
C GLN A 139 -3.19 5.94 4.98
N ALA A 140 -2.34 4.93 5.09
CA ALA A 140 -1.78 4.21 3.97
C ALA A 140 -2.41 2.82 3.84
N HIS A 141 -2.68 2.40 2.59
CA HIS A 141 -3.07 1.04 2.24
C HIS A 141 -2.12 0.52 1.17
N ARG A 142 -1.59 -0.67 1.35
CA ARG A 142 -0.82 -1.31 0.29
C ARG A 142 -1.77 -1.88 -0.76
N TYR A 143 -1.49 -1.62 -2.04
CA TYR A 143 -2.20 -2.27 -3.14
C TYR A 143 -1.91 -3.77 -3.14
N TYR A 144 -2.95 -4.55 -3.38
CA TYR A 144 -2.76 -5.94 -3.75
C TYR A 144 -2.23 -6.00 -5.19
N GLU A 145 -1.15 -6.72 -5.38
CA GLU A 145 -0.58 -7.04 -6.68
C GLU A 145 -0.54 -8.56 -6.86
N ASP A 146 -0.95 -9.00 -8.06
CA ASP A 146 -0.83 -10.41 -8.40
C ASP A 146 0.66 -10.82 -8.37
N PRO A 147 0.98 -12.04 -7.92
CA PRO A 147 2.33 -12.57 -8.04
C PRO A 147 2.80 -12.63 -9.50
N ALA A 148 4.11 -12.64 -9.69
CA ALA A 148 4.68 -12.98 -10.99
C ALA A 148 4.22 -14.39 -11.40
N ILE A 149 3.81 -14.53 -12.66
CA ILE A 149 3.42 -15.84 -13.20
C ILE A 149 4.67 -16.69 -13.36
N GLY A 150 4.71 -17.78 -12.62
CA GLY A 150 5.77 -18.80 -12.69
C GLY A 150 5.42 -19.95 -13.62
N THR A 151 6.04 -21.11 -13.39
CA THR A 151 5.83 -22.31 -14.18
C THR A 151 5.29 -23.45 -13.31
N ALA A 152 4.14 -24.01 -13.69
CA ALA A 152 3.54 -25.14 -13.01
C ALA A 152 4.23 -26.47 -13.36
N ASP A 153 4.26 -27.41 -12.41
CA ASP A 153 4.54 -28.81 -12.70
C ASP A 153 3.29 -29.51 -13.26
N ARG A 154 3.17 -29.54 -14.58
CA ARG A 154 2.02 -30.11 -15.28
C ARG A 154 1.81 -31.60 -15.01
N LYS A 155 2.86 -32.34 -14.62
CA LYS A 155 2.76 -33.78 -14.30
C LYS A 155 1.85 -34.01 -13.09
N LYS A 156 1.72 -33.01 -12.21
CA LYS A 156 0.87 -33.07 -11.02
C LYS A 156 -0.59 -32.69 -11.27
N PHE A 157 -0.94 -32.18 -12.44
CA PHE A 157 -2.31 -31.74 -12.73
C PHE A 157 -3.33 -32.85 -12.57
N ALA A 158 -3.01 -34.07 -12.99
CA ALA A 158 -3.88 -35.22 -12.81
C ALA A 158 -4.21 -35.52 -11.35
N ASP A 159 -3.29 -35.22 -10.43
CA ASP A 159 -3.52 -35.40 -8.99
C ASP A 159 -4.47 -34.34 -8.42
N TYR A 160 -4.46 -33.15 -9.01
CA TYR A 160 -5.26 -32.00 -8.55
C TYR A 160 -6.71 -32.05 -9.01
N ILE A 161 -6.98 -32.64 -10.18
CA ILE A 161 -8.34 -32.74 -10.78
C ILE A 161 -9.29 -33.45 -9.82
N GLY A 162 -10.50 -32.92 -9.70
CA GLY A 162 -11.59 -33.49 -8.93
C GLY A 162 -12.44 -32.46 -8.20
N THR A 163 -13.44 -32.95 -7.50
CA THR A 163 -14.35 -32.14 -6.71
C THR A 163 -13.84 -32.07 -5.26
N TYR A 164 -13.91 -30.88 -4.70
CA TYR A 164 -13.52 -30.60 -3.31
C TYR A 164 -14.69 -29.96 -2.58
N GLU A 165 -14.97 -30.42 -1.38
CA GLU A 165 -16.08 -29.99 -0.54
C GLU A 165 -15.57 -29.26 0.70
N LEU A 166 -16.16 -28.11 1.01
CA LEU A 166 -15.93 -27.34 2.22
C LEU A 166 -16.89 -27.75 3.33
N ALA A 167 -18.17 -27.87 2.98
CA ALA A 167 -19.28 -28.28 3.84
C ALA A 167 -20.33 -28.94 2.95
N PRO A 168 -21.31 -29.67 3.49
CA PRO A 168 -22.34 -30.36 2.71
C PRO A 168 -22.94 -29.46 1.64
N GLY A 169 -22.78 -29.86 0.37
CA GLY A 169 -23.28 -29.15 -0.80
C GLY A 169 -22.46 -27.90 -1.19
N GLN A 170 -21.41 -27.55 -0.46
CA GLN A 170 -20.50 -26.47 -0.82
C GLN A 170 -19.28 -27.03 -1.52
N THR A 171 -19.35 -27.12 -2.84
CA THR A 171 -18.31 -27.76 -3.64
C THR A 171 -17.61 -26.78 -4.60
N ARG A 172 -16.43 -27.16 -5.01
CA ARG A 172 -15.69 -26.59 -6.16
C ARG A 172 -14.99 -27.72 -6.91
N SER A 173 -14.82 -27.56 -8.20
CA SER A 173 -14.11 -28.53 -9.02
C SER A 173 -12.80 -27.95 -9.53
N ILE A 174 -11.74 -28.75 -9.54
CA ILE A 174 -10.49 -28.45 -10.23
C ILE A 174 -10.52 -29.19 -11.55
N ILE A 175 -10.27 -28.46 -12.63
CA ILE A 175 -10.35 -28.94 -14.01
C ILE A 175 -9.03 -28.59 -14.69
N ALA A 176 -8.50 -29.52 -15.50
CA ALA A 176 -7.39 -29.22 -16.40
C ALA A 176 -7.91 -29.14 -17.84
N GLU A 177 -7.49 -28.11 -18.56
CA GLU A 177 -7.71 -27.93 -19.99
C GLU A 177 -6.37 -27.65 -20.69
N GLY A 178 -5.89 -28.61 -21.41
CA GLY A 178 -4.55 -28.55 -21.97
C GLY A 178 -3.48 -28.39 -20.88
N ASP A 179 -2.77 -27.29 -20.92
CA ASP A 179 -1.67 -26.95 -20.00
C ASP A 179 -2.07 -25.99 -18.87
N ARG A 180 -3.38 -25.86 -18.62
CA ARG A 180 -3.96 -24.91 -17.65
C ARG A 180 -4.85 -25.60 -16.64
N LEU A 181 -4.79 -25.10 -15.39
CA LEU A 181 -5.74 -25.47 -14.36
C LEU A 181 -6.80 -24.39 -14.19
N PHE A 182 -8.00 -24.84 -13.84
CA PHE A 182 -9.12 -23.96 -13.51
C PHE A 182 -9.78 -24.44 -12.23
N VAL A 183 -10.33 -23.48 -11.50
CA VAL A 183 -11.30 -23.76 -10.45
C VAL A 183 -12.69 -23.35 -10.93
N GLU A 184 -13.66 -24.25 -10.76
CA GLU A 184 -15.06 -23.97 -11.08
C GLU A 184 -15.90 -24.04 -9.81
N ARG A 185 -16.77 -23.06 -9.63
CA ARG A 185 -17.72 -22.99 -8.52
C ARG A 185 -18.99 -22.28 -8.99
N ASN A 186 -20.15 -22.86 -8.75
CA ASN A 186 -21.46 -22.26 -9.09
C ASN A 186 -21.54 -21.82 -10.56
N GLY A 187 -20.99 -22.62 -11.48
CA GLY A 187 -20.97 -22.30 -12.92
C GLY A 187 -19.96 -21.24 -13.35
N LYS A 188 -19.23 -20.63 -12.40
CA LYS A 188 -18.15 -19.69 -12.70
C LYS A 188 -16.83 -20.42 -12.72
N LYS A 189 -16.10 -20.26 -13.82
CA LYS A 189 -14.79 -20.86 -14.05
C LYS A 189 -13.72 -19.79 -14.03
N GLU A 190 -12.67 -19.98 -13.22
CA GLU A 190 -11.54 -19.07 -13.07
C GLU A 190 -10.24 -19.84 -13.29
N GLN A 191 -9.29 -19.25 -14.03
CA GLN A 191 -7.99 -19.88 -14.23
C GLN A 191 -7.15 -19.80 -12.95
N LEU A 192 -6.47 -20.88 -12.63
CA LEU A 192 -5.42 -20.95 -11.62
C LEU A 192 -4.09 -20.68 -12.30
N LEU A 193 -3.53 -19.49 -12.04
CA LEU A 193 -2.23 -19.08 -12.54
C LEU A 193 -1.13 -19.61 -11.60
N PRO A 194 -0.05 -20.22 -12.11
CA PRO A 194 1.03 -20.68 -11.26
C PRO A 194 1.86 -19.50 -10.74
N GLU A 195 2.13 -19.48 -9.45
CA GLU A 195 3.18 -18.66 -8.83
C GLU A 195 4.50 -19.46 -8.80
N THR A 196 4.40 -20.73 -8.44
CA THR A 196 5.49 -21.70 -8.46
C THR A 196 5.02 -22.99 -9.12
N SER A 197 5.83 -24.06 -9.05
CA SER A 197 5.49 -25.39 -9.58
C SER A 197 4.19 -25.97 -8.96
N GLU A 198 3.83 -25.58 -7.73
CA GLU A 198 2.75 -26.21 -6.95
C GLU A 198 1.84 -25.19 -6.25
N ILE A 199 2.16 -23.92 -6.31
CA ILE A 199 1.36 -22.83 -5.71
C ILE A 199 0.69 -22.06 -6.83
N PHE A 200 -0.60 -21.85 -6.68
CA PHE A 200 -1.42 -21.18 -7.68
C PHE A 200 -2.15 -19.97 -7.06
N PHE A 201 -2.53 -19.03 -7.90
CA PHE A 201 -3.37 -17.90 -7.52
C PHE A 201 -4.44 -17.62 -8.56
N ARG A 202 -5.44 -16.84 -8.22
CA ARG A 202 -6.48 -16.31 -9.12
C ARG A 202 -6.21 -14.84 -9.37
N LYS A 203 -6.24 -14.43 -10.62
CA LYS A 203 -5.95 -13.03 -11.00
C LYS A 203 -6.86 -12.05 -10.27
N GLY A 204 -6.25 -11.03 -9.65
CA GLY A 204 -6.96 -9.97 -8.93
C GLY A 204 -7.62 -10.42 -7.61
N ILE A 205 -7.30 -11.61 -7.12
CA ILE A 205 -7.85 -12.15 -5.87
C ILE A 205 -6.72 -12.49 -4.92
N GLU A 206 -6.69 -11.80 -3.79
CA GLU A 206 -5.72 -12.12 -2.74
C GLU A 206 -5.91 -13.55 -2.24
N GLY A 207 -4.81 -14.27 -2.13
CA GLY A 207 -4.77 -15.65 -1.65
C GLY A 207 -4.01 -16.59 -2.57
N ARG A 208 -3.83 -17.82 -2.10
CA ARG A 208 -3.12 -18.89 -2.80
C ARG A 208 -3.93 -20.17 -2.76
N ILE A 209 -3.84 -20.95 -3.81
CA ILE A 209 -4.38 -22.30 -3.87
C ILE A 209 -3.21 -23.26 -3.82
N LEU A 210 -3.25 -24.16 -2.84
CA LEU A 210 -2.27 -25.20 -2.62
C LEU A 210 -2.98 -26.56 -2.56
N PHE A 211 -2.26 -27.63 -2.90
CA PHE A 211 -2.75 -28.99 -2.81
C PHE A 211 -1.90 -29.78 -1.82
N ARG A 212 -2.54 -30.55 -0.96
CA ARG A 212 -1.86 -31.39 0.01
C ARG A 212 -2.08 -32.84 -0.31
N TYR A 213 -1.00 -33.60 -0.27
CA TYR A 213 -1.00 -35.04 -0.44
C TYR A 213 -1.24 -35.74 0.92
N ALA A 214 -2.10 -36.72 0.93
CA ALA A 214 -2.24 -37.64 2.05
C ALA A 214 -1.04 -38.59 2.14
N SER A 215 -0.94 -39.36 3.23
CA SER A 215 0.05 -40.42 3.39
C SER A 215 0.00 -41.51 2.32
N THR A 216 -1.12 -41.63 1.61
CA THR A 216 -1.33 -42.53 0.49
C THR A 216 -0.66 -42.06 -0.82
N GLY A 217 -0.05 -40.88 -0.84
CA GLY A 217 0.51 -40.25 -2.03
C GLY A 217 -0.51 -39.65 -2.99
N LYS A 218 -1.80 -39.55 -2.59
CA LYS A 218 -2.86 -38.93 -3.38
C LYS A 218 -3.24 -37.59 -2.78
N VAL A 219 -3.62 -36.64 -3.63
CA VAL A 219 -4.15 -35.35 -3.17
C VAL A 219 -5.53 -35.57 -2.56
N ASP A 220 -5.69 -35.19 -1.30
CA ASP A 220 -6.94 -35.25 -0.54
C ASP A 220 -7.48 -33.88 -0.11
N THR A 221 -6.68 -32.85 -0.25
CA THR A 221 -7.00 -31.52 0.28
C THR A 221 -6.59 -30.43 -0.70
N LEU A 222 -7.50 -29.48 -0.91
CA LEU A 222 -7.20 -28.18 -1.49
C LEU A 222 -7.22 -27.16 -0.35
N ILE A 223 -6.20 -26.33 -0.28
CA ILE A 223 -6.06 -25.22 0.68
C ILE A 223 -6.27 -23.93 -0.09
N ASP A 224 -7.29 -23.16 0.29
CA ASP A 224 -7.50 -21.80 -0.18
C ASP A 224 -6.99 -20.86 0.92
N ARG A 225 -5.71 -20.46 0.84
CA ARG A 225 -5.07 -19.58 1.81
C ARG A 225 -5.45 -18.16 1.53
N ARG A 226 -5.98 -17.47 2.55
CA ARG A 226 -6.38 -16.07 2.48
C ARG A 226 -5.83 -15.34 3.68
N ASN A 227 -5.16 -14.24 3.44
CA ASN A 227 -4.45 -13.48 4.47
C ASN A 227 -3.54 -14.37 5.25
N ASN A 228 -3.51 -14.94 6.19
CA ASN A 228 -2.66 -15.91 6.86
C ASN A 228 -3.47 -17.13 7.36
N GLU A 229 -4.69 -17.30 6.82
CA GLU A 229 -5.62 -18.35 7.24
C GLU A 229 -5.91 -19.31 6.10
N ASP A 230 -6.08 -20.58 6.44
CA ASP A 230 -6.34 -21.65 5.49
C ASP A 230 -7.79 -22.08 5.54
N VAL A 231 -8.48 -21.96 4.41
CA VAL A 231 -9.80 -22.57 4.19
C VAL A 231 -9.58 -23.95 3.57
N ILE A 232 -9.94 -25.00 4.29
CA ILE A 232 -9.63 -26.38 3.95
C ILE A 232 -10.80 -27.02 3.20
N TRP A 233 -10.55 -27.45 1.98
CA TRP A 233 -11.49 -28.19 1.13
C TRP A 233 -11.04 -29.64 1.03
N ARG A 234 -11.92 -30.61 1.28
CA ARG A 234 -11.61 -32.03 1.19
C ARG A 234 -12.00 -32.58 -0.16
N LYS A 235 -11.09 -33.33 -0.79
CA LYS A 235 -11.39 -33.99 -2.05
C LYS A 235 -12.46 -35.06 -1.82
N THR A 236 -13.56 -34.98 -2.57
CA THR A 236 -14.61 -35.99 -2.48
C THR A 236 -14.15 -37.23 -3.25
N THR A 237 -14.37 -38.39 -2.67
CA THR A 237 -14.30 -39.64 -3.45
C THR A 237 -15.50 -39.66 -4.36
N GLU A 238 -15.30 -39.77 -5.69
CA GLU A 238 -16.40 -40.01 -6.61
C GLU A 238 -17.15 -41.26 -6.14
N SER A 239 -18.38 -41.07 -5.69
CA SER A 239 -19.32 -42.22 -5.62
C SER A 239 -19.54 -42.65 -7.06
N LYS A 240 -18.91 -43.75 -7.48
CA LYS A 240 -19.30 -44.41 -8.73
C LYS A 240 -20.80 -44.68 -8.62
N LYS A 241 -21.60 -43.90 -9.35
CA LYS A 241 -22.98 -44.25 -9.65
C LYS A 241 -23.00 -45.28 -10.77
#